data_3c1bb4beed91157f3803ec6d5b4e2240
#
_entry.id   3c1bb4beed91157f3803ec6d5b4e2240
#
_cell.length_a   1.000
_cell.length_b   1.000
_cell.length_c   1.000
_cell.angle_alpha   90.00
_cell.angle_beta   90.00
_cell.angle_gamma   90.00
#
_symmetry.space_group_name_H-M   'P 1'
#
loop_
_entity.id
_entity.type
_entity.pdbx_description
1 polymer ?
#
loop_
_entity_poly.entity_id
_entity_poly.type
_entity_poly.pdbx_seq_one_letter_code
_entity_poly.pdbx_strand_id
1 'polypeptide(L)'
;QSRSSAASDVYKRQPFTPAKKGELARTRPDDIAATVINGLIEETGIDPLTIEDLIVGTAFPEAEQGFNVARMITFLTDLPETVPGVTINRFCGSSMQAIHDAVGRISMGAGDAFIAGGIESMTRIPMTGYNPMPNPRLGSEYPEAFTSMGITAENLAVKYSITRERQEEFAVESQSRASKALENGAFSEEIVPIQTEFGTVSDDGCIRPGTDADTLAGLRPAFLSEGSVTAGTSSPLTDGAAFVLVCSEEFAEKNRLKPLARIVSTAVTGCAPEIMGIGPVEATKKALSRAGIGVEDLSIIELNEAFAAQSLAVIEELGLDPEKVNTEGGAIALGHPLGASGARITGKAAQLLSKNGAKHALATMCVGGGQGIATVLERI
;
A
#
# COMPACT_ATOMS: atom_id res chain seq x y z
N GLN A 1 25.77 2.77 20.70
CA GLN A 1 25.41 1.74 19.75
C GLN A 1 24.82 2.44 18.52
N SER A 2 25.54 2.39 17.39
CA SER A 2 24.94 2.76 16.10
C SER A 2 23.73 1.84 15.91
N ARG A 3 22.52 2.42 15.87
CA ARG A 3 21.34 1.66 15.47
C ARG A 3 21.61 1.22 14.03
N SER A 4 21.60 -0.09 13.79
CA SER A 4 21.63 -0.63 12.44
C SER A 4 20.46 0.02 11.67
N SER A 5 20.78 0.85 10.69
CA SER A 5 19.76 1.50 9.87
C SER A 5 19.28 0.50 8.82
N ALA A 6 17.97 0.41 8.66
CA ALA A 6 17.36 -0.44 7.63
C ALA A 6 17.19 0.37 6.34
N ALA A 7 17.66 -0.17 5.24
CA ALA A 7 17.53 0.39 3.91
C ALA A 7 16.52 -0.42 3.09
N SER A 8 15.75 0.25 2.23
CA SER A 8 14.92 -0.38 1.21
C SER A 8 15.68 -0.31 -0.11
N ASP A 9 15.99 -1.48 -0.70
CA ASP A 9 16.87 -1.54 -1.88
C ASP A 9 16.10 -1.60 -3.19
N VAL A 10 15.17 -2.52 -3.35
CA VAL A 10 14.39 -2.70 -4.58
C VAL A 10 12.93 -2.84 -4.23
N TYR A 11 12.09 -2.23 -5.03
CA TYR A 11 10.65 -2.31 -4.98
C TYR A 11 10.12 -2.91 -6.29
N LYS A 12 9.33 -3.96 -6.18
CA LYS A 12 8.64 -4.59 -7.30
C LYS A 12 7.18 -4.86 -6.98
N ARG A 13 6.35 -4.74 -8.00
CA ARG A 13 4.94 -5.13 -8.00
C ARG A 13 4.54 -5.71 -9.35
N GLN A 14 3.43 -6.39 -9.41
CA GLN A 14 2.81 -6.68 -10.68
C GLN A 14 1.86 -5.53 -11.09
N PRO A 15 1.31 -5.56 -12.33
CA PRO A 15 0.25 -4.63 -12.73
C PRO A 15 -0.99 -4.80 -11.86
N PHE A 16 -1.50 -3.74 -11.26
CA PHE A 16 -2.74 -3.78 -10.48
C PHE A 16 -3.94 -3.83 -11.43
N THR A 17 -4.83 -4.78 -11.24
CA THR A 17 -5.99 -4.96 -12.11
C THR A 17 -7.31 -4.93 -11.35
N PRO A 18 -8.40 -4.40 -11.97
CA PRO A 18 -9.71 -4.38 -11.33
C PRO A 18 -10.17 -5.78 -10.95
N ALA A 19 -10.64 -5.96 -9.72
CA ALA A 19 -11.19 -7.22 -9.26
C ALA A 19 -12.35 -7.70 -10.17
N LYS A 20 -12.46 -9.02 -10.36
CA LYS A 20 -13.48 -9.73 -11.11
C LYS A 20 -13.49 -9.48 -12.63
N LYS A 21 -12.99 -8.34 -13.10
CA LYS A 21 -13.01 -7.93 -14.50
C LYS A 21 -11.63 -7.74 -15.12
N GLY A 22 -10.59 -7.64 -14.28
CA GLY A 22 -9.22 -7.45 -14.73
C GLY A 22 -8.60 -8.74 -15.27
N GLU A 23 -7.49 -8.58 -15.96
CA GLU A 23 -6.79 -9.67 -16.63
C GLU A 23 -6.21 -10.71 -15.66
N LEU A 24 -5.96 -10.30 -14.39
CA LEU A 24 -5.45 -11.20 -13.33
C LEU A 24 -6.55 -11.88 -12.50
N ALA A 25 -7.83 -11.65 -12.79
CA ALA A 25 -8.96 -12.21 -12.02
C ALA A 25 -8.97 -13.75 -11.94
N ARG A 26 -8.33 -14.45 -12.90
CA ARG A 26 -8.20 -15.91 -12.91
C ARG A 26 -6.88 -16.41 -12.33
N THR A 27 -5.91 -15.53 -12.09
CA THR A 27 -4.61 -15.89 -11.56
C THR A 27 -4.67 -15.96 -10.04
N ARG A 28 -4.04 -16.95 -9.46
CA ARG A 28 -3.96 -17.11 -7.99
C ARG A 28 -3.08 -16.04 -7.37
N PRO A 29 -3.43 -15.48 -6.20
CA PRO A 29 -2.62 -14.44 -5.56
C PRO A 29 -1.23 -14.92 -5.13
N ASP A 30 -1.10 -16.18 -4.74
CA ASP A 30 0.18 -16.79 -4.37
C ASP A 30 1.12 -16.96 -5.58
N ASP A 31 0.60 -17.30 -6.76
CA ASP A 31 1.37 -17.36 -8.02
C ASP A 31 1.82 -15.96 -8.47
N ILE A 32 0.94 -14.96 -8.34
CA ILE A 32 1.29 -13.55 -8.61
C ILE A 32 2.42 -13.10 -7.69
N ALA A 33 2.32 -13.39 -6.40
CA ALA A 33 3.35 -13.04 -5.42
C ALA A 33 4.70 -13.71 -5.75
N ALA A 34 4.68 -14.99 -6.08
CA ALA A 34 5.89 -15.73 -6.45
C ALA A 34 6.61 -15.09 -7.64
N THR A 35 5.86 -14.69 -8.67
CA THR A 35 6.42 -14.00 -9.84
C THR A 35 7.07 -12.68 -9.46
N VAL A 36 6.44 -11.86 -8.62
CA VAL A 36 6.99 -10.58 -8.17
C VAL A 36 8.26 -10.76 -7.34
N ILE A 37 8.26 -11.75 -6.42
CA ILE A 37 9.41 -12.05 -5.56
C ILE A 37 10.59 -12.55 -6.40
N ASN A 38 10.36 -13.44 -7.37
CA ASN A 38 11.43 -13.90 -8.26
C ASN A 38 11.99 -12.75 -9.09
N GLY A 39 11.14 -11.85 -9.61
CA GLY A 39 11.60 -10.65 -10.30
C GLY A 39 12.41 -9.70 -9.42
N LEU A 40 12.09 -9.61 -8.12
CA LEU A 40 12.88 -8.84 -7.15
C LEU A 40 14.24 -9.51 -6.90
N ILE A 41 14.29 -10.83 -6.75
CA ILE A 41 15.55 -11.59 -6.58
C ILE A 41 16.44 -11.45 -7.81
N GLU A 42 15.86 -11.60 -9.00
CA GLU A 42 16.58 -11.45 -10.27
C GLU A 42 17.19 -10.06 -10.41
N GLU A 43 16.43 -9.01 -10.14
CA GLU A 43 16.93 -7.63 -10.29
C GLU A 43 18.01 -7.27 -9.28
N THR A 44 17.87 -7.70 -8.04
CA THR A 44 18.88 -7.45 -7.01
C THR A 44 20.12 -8.30 -7.18
N GLY A 45 20.01 -9.48 -7.80
CA GLY A 45 21.07 -10.47 -7.93
C GLY A 45 21.56 -11.00 -6.58
N ILE A 46 20.77 -10.87 -5.52
CA ILE A 46 21.13 -11.40 -4.20
C ILE A 46 21.10 -12.92 -4.20
N ASP A 47 21.95 -13.54 -3.39
CA ASP A 47 21.84 -14.97 -3.08
C ASP A 47 20.59 -15.23 -2.24
N PRO A 48 19.60 -16.00 -2.74
CA PRO A 48 18.37 -16.31 -2.02
C PRO A 48 18.60 -16.97 -0.64
N LEU A 49 19.74 -17.63 -0.45
CA LEU A 49 20.15 -18.21 0.83
C LEU A 49 20.43 -17.17 1.93
N THR A 50 20.60 -15.90 1.56
CA THR A 50 20.86 -14.80 2.50
C THR A 50 19.59 -14.16 3.05
N ILE A 51 18.43 -14.55 2.54
CA ILE A 51 17.14 -14.06 3.03
C ILE A 51 16.75 -14.76 4.31
N GLU A 52 16.53 -13.99 5.37
CA GLU A 52 16.22 -14.50 6.72
C GLU A 52 14.73 -14.93 6.85
N ASP A 53 13.82 -14.18 6.21
CA ASP A 53 12.39 -14.49 6.27
C ASP A 53 11.63 -13.79 5.13
N LEU A 54 10.49 -14.39 4.72
CA LEU A 54 9.49 -13.78 3.86
C LEU A 54 8.30 -13.32 4.70
N ILE A 55 8.05 -12.01 4.78
CA ILE A 55 6.96 -11.43 5.57
C ILE A 55 5.86 -10.93 4.63
N VAL A 56 4.72 -11.59 4.61
CA VAL A 56 3.61 -11.29 3.68
C VAL A 56 2.38 -10.79 4.42
N GLY A 57 1.96 -9.58 4.06
CA GLY A 57 0.70 -8.99 4.51
C GLY A 57 -0.48 -9.39 3.63
N THR A 58 -1.64 -9.66 4.26
CA THR A 58 -2.93 -9.80 3.57
C THR A 58 -4.05 -9.36 4.50
N ALA A 59 -5.07 -8.69 3.96
CA ALA A 59 -6.19 -8.21 4.77
C ALA A 59 -7.17 -9.34 5.13
N PHE A 60 -7.35 -10.30 4.22
CA PHE A 60 -8.28 -11.43 4.42
C PHE A 60 -7.57 -12.76 4.16
N PRO A 61 -6.89 -13.34 5.19
CA PRO A 61 -6.13 -14.57 5.08
C PRO A 61 -7.04 -15.81 5.03
N GLU A 62 -7.85 -15.92 3.99
CA GLU A 62 -8.79 -17.01 3.74
C GLU A 62 -8.56 -17.64 2.35
N ALA A 63 -9.13 -18.78 2.10
CA ALA A 63 -9.05 -19.52 0.84
C ALA A 63 -7.60 -19.59 0.30
N GLU A 64 -7.32 -19.02 -0.88
CA GLU A 64 -6.01 -19.03 -1.52
C GLU A 64 -4.98 -18.11 -0.82
N GLN A 65 -5.43 -17.21 0.06
CA GLN A 65 -4.59 -16.41 0.97
C GLN A 65 -4.55 -17.00 2.39
N GLY A 66 -5.16 -18.17 2.57
CA GLY A 66 -5.22 -18.89 3.84
C GLY A 66 -3.95 -19.63 4.20
N PHE A 67 -4.04 -20.46 5.25
CA PHE A 67 -2.90 -21.08 5.91
C PHE A 67 -1.89 -20.01 6.39
N ASN A 68 -0.62 -20.29 6.35
CA ASN A 68 0.44 -19.30 6.36
C ASN A 68 0.86 -19.06 4.90
N VAL A 69 0.14 -18.21 4.17
CA VAL A 69 0.35 -18.02 2.74
C VAL A 69 1.78 -17.61 2.41
N ALA A 70 2.44 -16.86 3.29
CA ALA A 70 3.86 -16.49 3.13
C ALA A 70 4.73 -17.74 2.98
N ARG A 71 4.53 -18.74 3.86
CA ARG A 71 5.27 -20.00 3.76
C ARG A 71 4.91 -20.79 2.51
N MET A 72 3.67 -20.74 2.06
CA MET A 72 3.27 -21.40 0.80
C MET A 72 3.95 -20.73 -0.40
N ILE A 73 4.05 -19.41 -0.40
CA ILE A 73 4.73 -18.65 -1.44
C ILE A 73 6.23 -18.99 -1.49
N THR A 74 6.92 -19.22 -0.38
CA THR A 74 8.34 -19.62 -0.44
C THR A 74 8.57 -20.86 -1.30
N PHE A 75 7.63 -21.81 -1.29
CA PHE A 75 7.72 -23.04 -2.10
C PHE A 75 7.41 -22.83 -3.60
N LEU A 76 6.89 -21.67 -3.96
CA LEU A 76 6.58 -21.27 -5.36
C LEU A 76 7.64 -20.34 -5.94
N THR A 77 8.62 -19.94 -5.15
CA THR A 77 9.69 -19.00 -5.52
C THR A 77 11.05 -19.69 -5.63
N ASP A 78 12.06 -18.93 -6.07
CA ASP A 78 13.47 -19.36 -6.07
C ASP A 78 14.11 -19.31 -4.67
N LEU A 79 13.34 -18.92 -3.63
CA LEU A 79 13.80 -19.00 -2.24
C LEU A 79 13.98 -20.46 -1.81
N PRO A 80 15.09 -20.80 -1.14
CA PRO A 80 15.29 -22.15 -0.64
C PRO A 80 14.29 -22.47 0.49
N GLU A 81 13.95 -23.72 0.67
CA GLU A 81 13.02 -24.16 1.72
C GLU A 81 13.49 -23.88 3.15
N THR A 82 14.77 -23.50 3.32
CA THR A 82 15.32 -23.02 4.58
C THR A 82 14.84 -21.61 4.95
N VAL A 83 14.38 -20.80 3.98
CA VAL A 83 13.77 -19.50 4.25
C VAL A 83 12.37 -19.69 4.79
N PRO A 84 12.07 -19.28 6.02
CA PRO A 84 10.73 -19.37 6.59
C PRO A 84 9.79 -18.36 5.94
N GLY A 85 8.54 -18.32 6.38
CA GLY A 85 7.56 -17.35 5.95
C GLY A 85 6.55 -17.06 7.05
N VAL A 86 6.15 -15.81 7.22
CA VAL A 86 5.12 -15.39 8.17
C VAL A 86 4.07 -14.51 7.49
N THR A 87 2.81 -14.83 7.75
CA THR A 87 1.66 -14.04 7.27
C THR A 87 1.16 -13.12 8.37
N ILE A 88 0.98 -11.85 8.04
CA ILE A 88 0.51 -10.83 8.99
C ILE A 88 -0.72 -10.11 8.46
N ASN A 89 -1.54 -9.60 9.38
CA ASN A 89 -2.76 -8.87 9.06
C ASN A 89 -2.85 -7.57 9.87
N ARG A 90 -2.86 -6.46 9.16
CA ARG A 90 -3.29 -5.13 9.61
C ARG A 90 -4.19 -4.52 8.53
N PHE A 91 -5.15 -5.29 8.02
CA PHE A 91 -6.02 -4.90 6.90
C PHE A 91 -5.23 -4.19 5.78
N CYS A 92 -5.66 -3.00 5.35
CA CYS A 92 -4.99 -2.24 4.28
C CYS A 92 -3.51 -1.96 4.54
N GLY A 93 -3.08 -1.87 5.79
CA GLY A 93 -1.70 -1.59 6.21
C GLY A 93 -0.79 -2.81 6.33
N SER A 94 -1.24 -4.02 5.93
CA SER A 94 -0.53 -5.27 6.19
C SER A 94 0.89 -5.31 5.61
N SER A 95 1.09 -4.93 4.35
CA SER A 95 2.43 -4.94 3.77
C SER A 95 3.35 -3.83 4.30
N MET A 96 2.80 -2.68 4.70
CA MET A 96 3.60 -1.68 5.41
C MET A 96 4.01 -2.17 6.80
N GLN A 97 3.13 -2.92 7.50
CA GLN A 97 3.47 -3.59 8.75
C GLN A 97 4.57 -4.64 8.53
N ALA A 98 4.53 -5.40 7.42
CA ALA A 98 5.59 -6.35 7.07
C ALA A 98 6.96 -5.66 6.96
N ILE A 99 7.00 -4.48 6.34
CA ILE A 99 8.20 -3.64 6.27
C ILE A 99 8.64 -3.20 7.67
N HIS A 100 7.69 -2.71 8.51
CA HIS A 100 8.01 -2.31 9.89
C HIS A 100 8.58 -3.46 10.73
N ASP A 101 8.06 -4.67 10.55
CA ASP A 101 8.54 -5.86 11.26
C ASP A 101 9.96 -6.24 10.80
N ALA A 102 10.26 -6.18 9.50
CA ALA A 102 11.61 -6.38 8.97
C ALA A 102 12.61 -5.35 9.56
N VAL A 103 12.24 -4.06 9.56
CA VAL A 103 13.04 -3.00 10.19
C VAL A 103 13.30 -3.27 11.68
N GLY A 104 12.26 -3.70 12.39
CA GLY A 104 12.36 -4.05 13.81
C GLY A 104 13.35 -5.21 14.05
N ARG A 105 13.28 -6.26 13.23
CA ARG A 105 14.18 -7.42 13.31
C ARG A 105 15.63 -7.02 13.03
N ILE A 106 15.89 -6.24 11.97
CA ILE A 106 17.22 -5.70 11.67
C ILE A 106 17.76 -4.88 12.84
N SER A 107 16.94 -3.99 13.39
CA SER A 107 17.33 -3.14 14.53
C SER A 107 17.67 -3.91 15.80
N MET A 108 17.13 -5.13 15.94
CA MET A 108 17.42 -6.05 17.06
C MET A 108 18.59 -7.01 16.77
N GLY A 109 19.14 -7.00 15.54
CA GLY A 109 20.16 -7.96 15.12
C GLY A 109 19.60 -9.37 14.89
N ALA A 110 18.33 -9.48 14.54
CA ALA A 110 17.64 -10.77 14.29
C ALA A 110 17.63 -11.13 12.79
N GLY A 111 18.62 -10.68 12.04
CA GLY A 111 18.82 -10.91 10.63
C GLY A 111 19.14 -9.63 9.88
N ASP A 112 19.67 -9.76 8.67
CA ASP A 112 20.17 -8.65 7.86
C ASP A 112 19.37 -8.37 6.60
N ALA A 113 18.62 -9.34 6.06
CA ALA A 113 17.87 -9.18 4.83
C ALA A 113 16.54 -9.92 4.86
N PHE A 114 15.47 -9.22 4.51
CA PHE A 114 14.09 -9.70 4.51
C PHE A 114 13.38 -9.30 3.22
N ILE A 115 12.57 -10.20 2.66
CA ILE A 115 11.58 -9.81 1.65
C ILE A 115 10.28 -9.52 2.39
N ALA A 116 9.81 -8.28 2.30
CA ALA A 116 8.61 -7.80 2.97
C ALA A 116 7.63 -7.21 1.95
N GLY A 117 6.36 -7.57 2.08
CA GLY A 117 5.35 -7.08 1.15
C GLY A 117 3.97 -7.61 1.44
N GLY A 118 3.14 -7.74 0.43
CA GLY A 118 1.81 -8.28 0.62
C GLY A 118 1.06 -8.54 -0.68
N ILE A 119 -0.04 -9.22 -0.49
CA ILE A 119 -0.95 -9.67 -1.55
C ILE A 119 -2.39 -9.33 -1.19
N GLU A 120 -3.22 -9.16 -2.20
CA GLU A 120 -4.66 -9.20 -2.07
C GLU A 120 -5.30 -9.55 -3.40
N SER A 121 -6.18 -10.56 -3.41
CA SER A 121 -7.11 -10.79 -4.51
C SER A 121 -8.53 -10.52 -4.02
N MET A 122 -9.04 -9.33 -4.34
CA MET A 122 -10.43 -8.97 -4.04
C MET A 122 -11.41 -9.58 -5.04
N THR A 123 -10.89 -10.27 -6.06
CA THR A 123 -11.66 -11.15 -6.96
C THR A 123 -12.04 -12.46 -6.27
N ARG A 124 -11.03 -13.11 -5.66
CA ARG A 124 -11.12 -14.50 -5.18
C ARG A 124 -11.51 -14.57 -3.71
N ILE A 125 -11.19 -13.55 -2.94
CA ILE A 125 -11.60 -13.43 -1.54
C ILE A 125 -12.44 -12.15 -1.38
N PRO A 126 -13.72 -12.27 -0.98
CA PRO A 126 -14.56 -11.09 -0.80
C PRO A 126 -14.06 -10.23 0.36
N MET A 127 -14.35 -8.95 0.33
CA MET A 127 -14.13 -8.08 1.48
C MET A 127 -14.88 -8.65 2.69
N THR A 128 -14.24 -8.68 3.84
CA THR A 128 -14.64 -9.37 5.09
C THR A 128 -14.42 -10.90 5.11
N GLY A 129 -13.93 -11.49 4.03
CA GLY A 129 -13.73 -12.94 3.95
C GLY A 129 -15.01 -13.72 3.61
N TYR A 130 -14.91 -15.04 3.58
CA TYR A 130 -16.03 -15.94 3.28
C TYR A 130 -16.88 -16.28 4.50
N ASN A 131 -16.27 -16.23 5.68
CA ASN A 131 -16.94 -16.69 6.91
C ASN A 131 -16.73 -15.72 8.06
N PRO A 132 -17.20 -14.44 7.93
CA PRO A 132 -17.04 -13.47 8.99
C PRO A 132 -17.91 -13.84 10.19
N MET A 133 -17.27 -13.90 11.37
CA MET A 133 -17.96 -14.20 12.64
C MET A 133 -17.66 -13.11 13.66
N PRO A 134 -18.30 -11.93 13.54
CA PRO A 134 -18.06 -10.82 14.45
C PRO A 134 -18.52 -11.19 15.88
N ASN A 135 -17.83 -10.66 16.89
CA ASN A 135 -18.19 -10.87 18.28
C ASN A 135 -19.56 -10.21 18.57
N PRO A 136 -20.58 -10.99 19.02
CA PRO A 136 -21.93 -10.46 19.25
C PRO A 136 -21.98 -9.35 20.33
N ARG A 137 -21.13 -9.43 21.36
CA ARG A 137 -21.03 -8.39 22.39
C ARG A 137 -20.50 -7.11 21.80
N LEU A 138 -19.44 -7.18 20.99
CA LEU A 138 -18.89 -6.01 20.32
C LEU A 138 -19.90 -5.39 19.35
N GLY A 139 -20.68 -6.24 18.65
CA GLY A 139 -21.76 -5.77 17.78
C GLY A 139 -22.88 -5.03 18.48
N SER A 140 -23.14 -5.35 19.77
CA SER A 140 -24.17 -4.67 20.58
C SER A 140 -23.65 -3.47 21.38
N GLU A 141 -22.42 -3.55 21.90
CA GLU A 141 -21.85 -2.52 22.78
C GLU A 141 -21.08 -1.44 22.01
N TYR A 142 -20.52 -1.78 20.85
CA TYR A 142 -19.70 -0.88 20.01
C TYR A 142 -19.84 -1.21 18.53
N PRO A 143 -21.02 -1.04 17.94
CA PRO A 143 -21.31 -1.38 16.55
C PRO A 143 -20.45 -0.60 15.55
N GLU A 144 -19.95 0.57 15.91
CA GLU A 144 -19.06 1.41 15.11
C GLU A 144 -17.79 0.67 14.69
N ALA A 145 -17.34 -0.33 15.46
CA ALA A 145 -16.19 -1.19 15.13
C ALA A 145 -16.36 -1.92 13.79
N PHE A 146 -17.60 -2.09 13.31
CA PHE A 146 -17.96 -2.76 12.07
C PHE A 146 -18.46 -1.80 10.98
N THR A 147 -18.27 -0.48 11.17
CA THR A 147 -18.66 0.52 10.16
C THR A 147 -17.96 0.22 8.83
N SER A 148 -18.72 0.12 7.76
CA SER A 148 -18.16 -0.13 6.43
C SER A 148 -17.32 1.05 5.95
N MET A 149 -16.28 0.76 5.16
CA MET A 149 -15.29 1.76 4.76
C MET A 149 -15.89 2.94 4.01
N GLY A 150 -16.87 2.71 3.14
CA GLY A 150 -17.55 3.78 2.41
C GLY A 150 -18.36 4.71 3.34
N ILE A 151 -18.99 4.16 4.39
CA ILE A 151 -19.68 4.98 5.40
C ILE A 151 -18.68 5.81 6.20
N THR A 152 -17.49 5.28 6.51
CA THR A 152 -16.45 6.08 7.18
C THR A 152 -15.99 7.27 6.31
N ALA A 153 -15.95 7.10 4.99
CA ALA A 153 -15.64 8.18 4.06
C ALA A 153 -16.75 9.25 4.01
N GLU A 154 -18.02 8.84 4.02
CA GLU A 154 -19.16 9.77 4.11
C GLU A 154 -19.11 10.55 5.44
N ASN A 155 -18.81 9.88 6.56
CA ASN A 155 -18.65 10.54 7.85
C ASN A 155 -17.56 11.62 7.83
N LEU A 156 -16.45 11.36 7.14
CA LEU A 156 -15.39 12.36 6.98
C LEU A 156 -15.80 13.49 6.04
N ALA A 157 -16.50 13.19 4.95
CA ALA A 157 -17.03 14.22 4.04
C ALA A 157 -17.93 15.22 4.80
N VAL A 158 -18.81 14.72 5.66
CA VAL A 158 -19.66 15.56 6.51
C VAL A 158 -18.83 16.32 7.55
N LYS A 159 -17.97 15.62 8.30
CA LYS A 159 -17.19 16.21 9.40
C LYS A 159 -16.27 17.33 8.96
N TYR A 160 -15.64 17.18 7.79
CA TYR A 160 -14.70 18.17 7.21
C TYR A 160 -15.33 19.05 6.15
N SER A 161 -16.64 18.98 5.94
CA SER A 161 -17.38 19.77 4.92
C SER A 161 -16.78 19.61 3.52
N ILE A 162 -16.34 18.39 3.17
CA ILE A 162 -15.77 18.08 1.87
C ILE A 162 -16.91 17.79 0.89
N THR A 163 -17.10 18.72 -0.05
CA THR A 163 -18.19 18.58 -1.02
C THR A 163 -17.90 17.49 -2.05
N ARG A 164 -18.92 17.06 -2.77
CA ARG A 164 -18.81 16.07 -3.83
C ARG A 164 -17.90 16.58 -4.96
N GLU A 165 -18.04 17.82 -5.33
CA GLU A 165 -17.24 18.45 -6.39
C GLU A 165 -15.74 18.41 -6.06
N ARG A 166 -15.37 18.71 -4.80
CA ARG A 166 -13.97 18.61 -4.36
C ARG A 166 -13.44 17.18 -4.40
N GLN A 167 -14.29 16.18 -4.09
CA GLN A 167 -13.91 14.77 -4.21
C GLN A 167 -13.69 14.38 -5.67
N GLU A 168 -14.54 14.86 -6.57
CA GLU A 168 -14.44 14.62 -8.01
C GLU A 168 -13.19 15.27 -8.61
N GLU A 169 -12.91 16.53 -8.26
CA GLU A 169 -11.67 17.22 -8.66
C GLU A 169 -10.41 16.45 -8.23
N PHE A 170 -10.39 15.97 -6.99
CA PHE A 170 -9.29 15.15 -6.49
C PHE A 170 -9.13 13.85 -7.28
N ALA A 171 -10.23 13.17 -7.61
CA ALA A 171 -10.21 11.95 -8.39
C ALA A 171 -9.74 12.17 -9.84
N VAL A 172 -10.18 13.28 -10.48
CA VAL A 172 -9.71 13.70 -11.81
C VAL A 172 -8.19 13.92 -11.79
N GLU A 173 -7.68 14.62 -10.77
CA GLU A 173 -6.25 14.87 -10.64
C GLU A 173 -5.46 13.56 -10.46
N SER A 174 -5.92 12.64 -9.60
CA SER A 174 -5.29 11.33 -9.43
C SER A 174 -5.21 10.55 -10.75
N GLN A 175 -6.30 10.50 -11.52
CA GLN A 175 -6.36 9.86 -12.84
C GLN A 175 -5.43 10.55 -13.86
N SER A 176 -5.40 11.87 -13.87
CA SER A 176 -4.54 12.67 -14.75
C SER A 176 -3.06 12.39 -14.48
N ARG A 177 -2.64 12.42 -13.20
CA ARG A 177 -1.27 12.13 -12.79
C ARG A 177 -0.86 10.71 -13.14
N ALA A 178 -1.71 9.71 -12.87
CA ALA A 178 -1.43 8.32 -13.21
C ALA A 178 -1.35 8.10 -14.73
N SER A 179 -2.23 8.73 -15.52
CA SER A 179 -2.20 8.63 -16.99
C SER A 179 -0.91 9.20 -17.56
N LYS A 180 -0.49 10.38 -17.09
CA LYS A 180 0.79 11.00 -17.50
C LYS A 180 2.00 10.15 -17.09
N ALA A 181 1.98 9.58 -15.88
CA ALA A 181 3.03 8.70 -15.40
C ALA A 181 3.14 7.43 -16.27
N LEU A 182 2.00 6.84 -16.64
CA LEU A 182 1.96 5.69 -17.56
C LEU A 182 2.53 6.04 -18.93
N GLU A 183 2.09 7.13 -19.54
CA GLU A 183 2.58 7.62 -20.84
C GLU A 183 4.09 7.89 -20.84
N ASN A 184 4.63 8.36 -19.72
CA ASN A 184 6.06 8.62 -19.55
C ASN A 184 6.87 7.39 -19.14
N GLY A 185 6.25 6.22 -19.00
CA GLY A 185 6.93 4.96 -18.64
C GLY A 185 7.41 4.93 -17.18
N ALA A 186 6.83 5.76 -16.29
CA ALA A 186 7.27 5.87 -14.89
C ALA A 186 7.11 4.56 -14.09
N PHE A 187 6.20 3.68 -14.53
CA PHE A 187 5.92 2.40 -13.86
C PHE A 187 6.76 1.22 -14.40
N SER A 188 7.49 1.40 -15.49
CA SER A 188 8.20 0.30 -16.18
C SER A 188 9.27 -0.38 -15.31
N GLU A 189 9.93 0.38 -14.42
CA GLU A 189 10.98 -0.15 -13.56
C GLU A 189 10.42 -0.90 -12.33
N GLU A 190 9.17 -0.67 -11.97
CA GLU A 190 8.56 -1.29 -10.79
C GLU A 190 7.69 -2.51 -11.14
N ILE A 191 7.20 -2.60 -12.38
CA ILE A 191 6.27 -3.64 -12.80
C ILE A 191 7.02 -4.89 -13.26
N VAL A 192 6.69 -6.03 -12.66
CA VAL A 192 7.04 -7.37 -13.14
C VAL A 192 5.85 -7.89 -13.93
N PRO A 193 5.99 -8.14 -15.24
CA PRO A 193 4.89 -8.67 -16.06
C PRO A 193 4.46 -10.07 -15.61
N ILE A 194 3.16 -10.33 -15.65
CA ILE A 194 2.57 -11.63 -15.29
C ILE A 194 2.18 -12.38 -16.56
N GLN A 195 2.67 -13.59 -16.70
CA GLN A 195 2.22 -14.51 -17.75
C GLN A 195 0.91 -15.16 -17.34
N THR A 196 -0.09 -15.07 -18.18
CA THR A 196 -1.40 -15.73 -18.00
C THR A 196 -1.72 -16.63 -19.17
N GLU A 197 -2.75 -17.46 -19.08
CA GLU A 197 -3.25 -18.28 -20.19
C GLU A 197 -3.74 -17.43 -21.38
N PHE A 198 -4.01 -16.13 -21.18
CA PHE A 198 -4.50 -15.19 -22.19
C PHE A 198 -3.42 -14.26 -22.75
N GLY A 199 -2.21 -14.33 -22.26
CA GLY A 199 -1.10 -13.48 -22.65
C GLY A 199 -0.38 -12.82 -21.46
N THR A 200 0.52 -11.91 -21.77
CA THR A 200 1.30 -11.16 -20.79
C THR A 200 0.53 -9.92 -20.33
N VAL A 201 0.39 -9.75 -19.03
CA VAL A 201 -0.17 -8.55 -18.40
C VAL A 201 0.99 -7.71 -17.90
N SER A 202 1.17 -6.51 -18.45
CA SER A 202 2.31 -5.59 -18.18
C SER A 202 1.89 -4.20 -17.72
N ASP A 203 0.62 -3.86 -17.82
CA ASP A 203 0.12 -2.52 -17.53
C ASP A 203 -0.98 -2.51 -16.49
N ASP A 204 -1.04 -1.42 -15.71
CA ASP A 204 -2.09 -1.22 -14.70
C ASP A 204 -3.47 -1.08 -15.35
N GLY A 205 -4.39 -1.95 -14.97
CA GLY A 205 -5.73 -2.02 -15.56
C GLY A 205 -6.77 -1.09 -14.91
N CYS A 206 -6.41 -0.37 -13.84
CA CYS A 206 -7.35 0.52 -13.14
C CYS A 206 -7.34 1.96 -13.66
N ILE A 207 -6.26 2.40 -14.34
CA ILE A 207 -6.13 3.76 -14.86
C ILE A 207 -7.18 4.02 -15.93
N ARG A 208 -7.83 5.18 -15.86
CA ARG A 208 -8.88 5.61 -16.79
C ARG A 208 -8.51 6.94 -17.42
N PRO A 209 -7.71 6.94 -18.49
CA PRO A 209 -7.35 8.17 -19.19
C PRO A 209 -8.60 8.91 -19.66
N GLY A 210 -8.57 10.25 -19.60
CA GLY A 210 -9.69 11.08 -20.01
C GLY A 210 -10.84 11.17 -19.01
N THR A 211 -10.65 10.71 -17.77
CA THR A 211 -11.62 10.98 -16.68
C THR A 211 -11.75 12.48 -16.46
N ASP A 212 -12.98 12.99 -16.47
CA ASP A 212 -13.31 14.41 -16.27
C ASP A 212 -14.43 14.59 -15.24
N ALA A 213 -14.66 15.84 -14.83
CA ALA A 213 -15.65 16.19 -13.84
C ALA A 213 -17.08 15.86 -14.30
N ASP A 214 -17.41 16.05 -15.58
CA ASP A 214 -18.75 15.78 -16.12
C ASP A 214 -19.10 14.28 -16.05
N THR A 215 -18.13 13.43 -16.36
CA THR A 215 -18.26 11.96 -16.24
C THR A 215 -18.49 11.56 -14.78
N LEU A 216 -17.74 12.14 -13.84
CA LEU A 216 -17.86 11.82 -12.42
C LEU A 216 -19.17 12.35 -11.82
N ALA A 217 -19.61 13.56 -12.20
CA ALA A 217 -20.86 14.15 -11.74
C ALA A 217 -22.10 13.30 -12.07
N GLY A 218 -22.04 12.52 -13.17
CA GLY A 218 -23.10 11.59 -13.57
C GLY A 218 -23.20 10.32 -12.72
N LEU A 219 -22.24 10.04 -11.84
CA LEU A 219 -22.24 8.82 -11.01
C LEU A 219 -23.23 8.94 -9.84
N ARG A 220 -23.82 7.80 -9.47
CA ARG A 220 -24.68 7.72 -8.28
C ARG A 220 -23.83 7.58 -7.02
N PRO A 221 -24.28 8.10 -5.85
CA PRO A 221 -23.68 7.77 -4.57
C PRO A 221 -23.57 6.26 -4.38
N ALA A 222 -22.46 5.79 -3.83
CA ALA A 222 -22.14 4.36 -3.77
C ALA A 222 -22.52 3.72 -2.42
N PHE A 223 -22.61 4.49 -1.34
CA PHE A 223 -22.74 3.97 0.02
C PHE A 223 -23.99 4.46 0.76
N LEU A 224 -24.36 5.70 0.58
CA LEU A 224 -25.61 6.30 1.11
C LEU A 224 -26.42 6.87 -0.05
N SER A 225 -27.75 6.75 0.00
CA SER A 225 -28.62 7.26 -1.08
C SER A 225 -28.47 8.76 -1.31
N GLU A 226 -28.27 9.52 -0.24
CA GLU A 226 -28.06 10.98 -0.23
C GLU A 226 -26.61 11.33 0.08
N GLY A 227 -25.68 10.38 -0.13
CA GLY A 227 -24.25 10.57 0.13
C GLY A 227 -23.55 11.33 -1.00
N SER A 228 -22.28 11.63 -0.76
CA SER A 228 -21.41 12.33 -1.70
C SER A 228 -20.32 11.42 -2.32
N VAL A 229 -20.03 10.29 -1.68
CA VAL A 229 -18.98 9.38 -2.11
C VAL A 229 -19.49 8.46 -3.23
N THR A 230 -18.77 8.44 -4.35
CA THR A 230 -19.13 7.64 -5.53
C THR A 230 -18.08 6.57 -5.84
N ALA A 231 -18.38 5.68 -6.77
CA ALA A 231 -17.38 4.74 -7.27
C ALA A 231 -16.20 5.43 -7.97
N GLY A 232 -16.40 6.63 -8.53
CA GLY A 232 -15.34 7.42 -9.18
C GLY A 232 -14.43 8.16 -8.20
N THR A 233 -14.90 8.39 -6.97
CA THR A 233 -14.15 9.05 -5.89
C THR A 233 -13.63 8.07 -4.83
N SER A 234 -13.66 6.77 -5.16
CA SER A 234 -13.20 5.65 -4.33
C SER A 234 -12.18 4.81 -5.09
N SER A 235 -11.24 4.22 -4.38
CA SER A 235 -10.36 3.22 -4.99
C SER A 235 -11.15 2.01 -5.46
N PRO A 236 -10.88 1.45 -6.65
CA PRO A 236 -11.55 0.25 -7.12
C PRO A 236 -11.11 -0.98 -6.31
N LEU A 237 -12.00 -1.98 -6.21
CA LEU A 237 -11.61 -3.31 -5.76
C LEU A 237 -10.55 -3.86 -6.72
N THR A 238 -9.43 -4.33 -6.19
CA THR A 238 -8.21 -4.56 -6.98
C THR A 238 -7.53 -5.87 -6.57
N ASP A 239 -6.95 -6.55 -7.55
CA ASP A 239 -6.05 -7.69 -7.34
C ASP A 239 -4.60 -7.21 -7.47
N GLY A 240 -3.74 -7.59 -6.50
CA GLY A 240 -2.36 -7.14 -6.55
C GLY A 240 -1.41 -7.72 -5.50
N ALA A 241 -0.10 -7.65 -5.81
CA ALA A 241 1.01 -7.97 -4.94
C ALA A 241 2.13 -6.93 -5.09
N ALA A 242 2.81 -6.63 -3.99
CA ALA A 242 3.95 -5.71 -3.99
C ALA A 242 4.94 -6.12 -2.91
N PHE A 243 6.23 -6.10 -3.23
CA PHE A 243 7.30 -6.52 -2.35
C PHE A 243 8.49 -5.57 -2.41
N VAL A 244 9.21 -5.50 -1.30
CA VAL A 244 10.48 -4.76 -1.17
C VAL A 244 11.52 -5.66 -0.50
N LEU A 245 12.78 -5.46 -0.87
CA LEU A 245 13.91 -5.97 -0.11
C LEU A 245 14.22 -4.95 1.00
N VAL A 246 14.16 -5.38 2.25
CA VAL A 246 14.54 -4.58 3.42
C VAL A 246 15.80 -5.20 4.01
N CYS A 247 16.88 -4.44 4.06
CA CYS A 247 18.15 -4.97 4.55
C CYS A 247 18.90 -3.97 5.45
N SER A 248 19.89 -4.47 6.19
CA SER A 248 20.83 -3.61 6.92
C SER A 248 21.77 -2.89 5.95
N GLU A 249 22.27 -1.71 6.31
CA GLU A 249 23.25 -0.98 5.50
C GLU A 249 24.51 -1.82 5.26
N GLU A 250 24.97 -2.55 6.28
CA GLU A 250 26.13 -3.44 6.17
C GLU A 250 25.88 -4.56 5.14
N PHE A 251 24.70 -5.14 5.12
CA PHE A 251 24.31 -6.12 4.12
C PHE A 251 24.28 -5.52 2.72
N ALA A 252 23.71 -4.33 2.56
CA ALA A 252 23.66 -3.63 1.28
C ALA A 252 25.08 -3.35 0.73
N GLU A 253 25.97 -2.80 1.57
CA GLU A 253 27.36 -2.54 1.18
C GLU A 253 28.09 -3.83 0.77
N LYS A 254 28.01 -4.88 1.60
CA LYS A 254 28.63 -6.18 1.35
C LYS A 254 28.18 -6.81 0.03
N ASN A 255 26.91 -6.69 -0.30
CA ASN A 255 26.31 -7.26 -1.51
C ASN A 255 26.30 -6.29 -2.71
N ARG A 256 26.85 -5.06 -2.54
CA ARG A 256 26.90 -4.00 -3.57
C ARG A 256 25.52 -3.61 -4.08
N LEU A 257 24.53 -3.67 -3.23
CA LEU A 257 23.19 -3.20 -3.51
C LEU A 257 23.18 -1.67 -3.59
N LYS A 258 22.15 -1.12 -4.23
CA LYS A 258 21.94 0.34 -4.37
C LYS A 258 20.64 0.73 -3.69
N PRO A 259 20.64 0.90 -2.36
CA PRO A 259 19.41 1.21 -1.65
C PRO A 259 18.72 2.46 -2.19
N LEU A 260 17.40 2.39 -2.35
CA LEU A 260 16.57 3.51 -2.81
C LEU A 260 16.41 4.56 -1.71
N ALA A 261 16.25 4.11 -0.46
CA ALA A 261 16.06 4.99 0.68
C ALA A 261 16.34 4.28 2.00
N ARG A 262 16.60 5.06 3.05
CA ARG A 262 16.65 4.62 4.44
C ARG A 262 15.29 4.80 5.11
N ILE A 263 14.84 3.81 5.89
CA ILE A 263 13.66 3.94 6.74
C ILE A 263 14.08 4.59 8.07
N VAL A 264 13.67 5.83 8.28
CA VAL A 264 14.07 6.64 9.44
C VAL A 264 13.16 6.38 10.65
N SER A 265 11.87 6.30 10.42
CA SER A 265 10.91 6.04 11.48
C SER A 265 9.64 5.38 10.96
N THR A 266 8.96 4.72 11.87
CA THR A 266 7.69 4.05 11.63
C THR A 266 6.70 4.37 12.76
N ALA A 267 5.40 4.42 12.46
CA ALA A 267 4.37 4.57 13.47
C ALA A 267 3.07 3.89 13.09
N VAL A 268 2.37 3.41 14.10
CA VAL A 268 0.99 2.94 14.02
C VAL A 268 0.19 3.59 15.14
N THR A 269 -1.04 3.99 14.85
CA THR A 269 -1.96 4.61 15.82
C THR A 269 -3.38 4.07 15.63
N GLY A 270 -4.18 4.11 16.68
CA GLY A 270 -5.62 3.88 16.62
C GLY A 270 -6.40 5.19 16.55
N CYS A 271 -7.61 5.13 16.02
CA CYS A 271 -8.60 6.21 16.03
C CYS A 271 -10.01 5.60 16.09
N ALA A 272 -11.04 6.45 16.22
CA ALA A 272 -12.42 6.00 16.18
C ALA A 272 -12.74 5.30 14.85
N PRO A 273 -13.30 4.07 14.87
CA PRO A 273 -13.47 3.27 13.67
C PRO A 273 -14.43 3.88 12.64
N GLU A 274 -15.45 4.61 13.07
CA GLU A 274 -16.42 5.29 12.21
C GLU A 274 -15.82 6.44 11.38
N ILE A 275 -14.59 6.87 11.71
CA ILE A 275 -13.81 7.86 10.96
C ILE A 275 -12.40 7.33 10.66
N MET A 276 -12.27 6.04 10.40
CA MET A 276 -10.97 5.38 10.23
C MET A 276 -10.07 6.07 9.20
N GLY A 277 -10.64 6.75 8.20
CA GLY A 277 -9.90 7.45 7.17
C GLY A 277 -8.98 8.56 7.67
N ILE A 278 -9.19 9.08 8.91
CA ILE A 278 -8.32 10.08 9.53
C ILE A 278 -7.09 9.46 10.24
N GLY A 279 -7.01 8.13 10.32
CA GLY A 279 -5.92 7.41 10.97
C GLY A 279 -4.51 7.85 10.56
N PRO A 280 -4.24 8.17 9.27
CA PRO A 280 -2.94 8.68 8.82
C PRO A 280 -2.43 9.90 9.59
N VAL A 281 -3.31 10.75 10.11
CA VAL A 281 -2.94 12.00 10.77
C VAL A 281 -2.06 11.74 11.99
N GLU A 282 -2.55 10.99 12.96
CA GLU A 282 -1.80 10.71 14.18
C GLU A 282 -0.61 9.77 13.94
N ALA A 283 -0.73 8.84 12.97
CA ALA A 283 0.39 8.00 12.58
C ALA A 283 1.54 8.84 11.98
N THR A 284 1.21 9.78 11.11
CA THR A 284 2.18 10.70 10.50
C THR A 284 2.83 11.60 11.53
N LYS A 285 2.04 12.30 12.38
CA LYS A 285 2.57 13.15 13.47
C LYS A 285 3.57 12.37 14.34
N LYS A 286 3.21 11.15 14.71
CA LYS A 286 4.06 10.28 15.54
C LYS A 286 5.33 9.83 14.80
N ALA A 287 5.25 9.49 13.51
CA ALA A 287 6.41 9.11 12.71
C ALA A 287 7.36 10.30 12.51
N LEU A 288 6.85 11.48 12.16
CA LEU A 288 7.65 12.70 12.00
C LEU A 288 8.34 13.09 13.31
N SER A 289 7.62 13.06 14.43
CA SER A 289 8.20 13.32 15.76
C SER A 289 9.36 12.37 16.09
N ARG A 290 9.24 11.09 15.75
CA ARG A 290 10.32 10.09 15.93
C ARG A 290 11.51 10.32 15.02
N ALA A 291 11.27 10.83 13.81
CA ALA A 291 12.30 11.20 12.86
C ALA A 291 12.97 12.54 13.21
N GLY A 292 12.35 13.35 14.06
CA GLY A 292 12.86 14.69 14.44
C GLY A 292 12.71 15.71 13.31
N ILE A 293 11.70 15.57 12.44
CA ILE A 293 11.40 16.46 11.32
C ILE A 293 9.96 16.93 11.35
N GLY A 294 9.66 18.02 10.61
CA GLY A 294 8.32 18.55 10.40
C GLY A 294 7.69 18.15 9.06
N VAL A 295 6.43 18.52 8.86
CA VAL A 295 5.71 18.33 7.58
C VAL A 295 6.39 19.12 6.46
N GLU A 296 6.93 20.29 6.77
CA GLU A 296 7.65 21.19 5.86
C GLU A 296 8.92 20.55 5.25
N ASP A 297 9.53 19.58 5.95
CA ASP A 297 10.71 18.87 5.48
C ASP A 297 10.39 17.78 4.45
N LEU A 298 9.12 17.45 4.28
CA LEU A 298 8.69 16.44 3.32
C LEU A 298 8.67 17.01 1.90
N SER A 299 9.28 16.27 0.98
CA SER A 299 9.28 16.60 -0.45
C SER A 299 8.42 15.65 -1.28
N ILE A 300 8.18 14.44 -0.78
CA ILE A 300 7.43 13.38 -1.44
C ILE A 300 6.47 12.79 -0.40
N ILE A 301 5.21 12.65 -0.78
CA ILE A 301 4.17 12.11 0.08
C ILE A 301 3.35 11.10 -0.72
N GLU A 302 3.41 9.84 -0.32
CA GLU A 302 2.53 8.77 -0.80
C GLU A 302 1.44 8.54 0.26
N LEU A 303 0.29 9.14 0.04
CA LEU A 303 -0.92 8.95 0.84
C LEU A 303 -1.87 8.00 0.10
N ASN A 304 -2.19 6.86 0.68
CA ASN A 304 -3.12 5.94 0.05
C ASN A 304 -4.52 6.56 -0.10
N GLU A 305 -5.02 6.60 -1.32
CA GLU A 305 -6.32 7.15 -1.67
C GLU A 305 -7.40 6.06 -1.60
N ALA A 306 -7.76 5.63 -0.39
CA ALA A 306 -8.90 4.72 -0.25
C ALA A 306 -10.20 5.40 -0.73
N PHE A 307 -10.35 6.69 -0.40
CA PHE A 307 -11.43 7.58 -0.81
C PHE A 307 -10.90 9.01 -0.96
N ALA A 308 -11.43 9.77 -1.92
CA ALA A 308 -11.09 11.19 -2.08
C ALA A 308 -11.42 12.00 -0.82
N ALA A 309 -12.60 11.79 -0.22
CA ALA A 309 -13.00 12.46 1.02
C ALA A 309 -12.02 12.21 2.16
N GLN A 310 -11.55 10.97 2.31
CA GLN A 310 -10.55 10.59 3.32
C GLN A 310 -9.20 11.27 3.05
N SER A 311 -8.74 11.27 1.80
CA SER A 311 -7.45 11.86 1.44
C SER A 311 -7.45 13.38 1.64
N LEU A 312 -8.51 14.06 1.24
CA LEU A 312 -8.70 15.50 1.45
C LEU A 312 -8.70 15.86 2.94
N ALA A 313 -9.43 15.09 3.78
CA ALA A 313 -9.44 15.31 5.23
C ALA A 313 -8.02 15.19 5.84
N VAL A 314 -7.23 14.20 5.41
CA VAL A 314 -5.85 14.01 5.88
C VAL A 314 -4.93 15.16 5.41
N ILE A 315 -5.04 15.57 4.15
CA ILE A 315 -4.27 16.69 3.58
C ILE A 315 -4.54 17.98 4.36
N GLU A 316 -5.82 18.29 4.63
CA GLU A 316 -6.20 19.49 5.40
C GLU A 316 -5.71 19.42 6.85
N GLU A 317 -5.93 18.31 7.55
CA GLU A 317 -5.58 18.16 8.97
C GLU A 317 -4.08 18.20 9.24
N LEU A 318 -3.26 17.73 8.29
CA LEU A 318 -1.81 17.76 8.37
C LEU A 318 -1.19 19.01 7.73
N GLY A 319 -1.96 19.79 6.98
CA GLY A 319 -1.44 20.92 6.20
C GLY A 319 -0.44 20.48 5.12
N LEU A 320 -0.72 19.34 4.45
CA LEU A 320 0.14 18.83 3.39
C LEU A 320 0.02 19.70 2.14
N ASP A 321 1.14 19.89 1.44
CA ASP A 321 1.15 20.50 0.11
C ASP A 321 0.61 19.49 -0.92
N PRO A 322 -0.56 19.74 -1.55
CA PRO A 322 -1.16 18.82 -2.51
C PRO A 322 -0.28 18.51 -3.72
N GLU A 323 0.64 19.42 -4.09
CA GLU A 323 1.56 19.21 -5.21
C GLU A 323 2.64 18.16 -4.90
N LYS A 324 2.86 17.84 -3.62
CA LYS A 324 3.80 16.82 -3.17
C LYS A 324 3.13 15.47 -2.91
N VAL A 325 1.78 15.41 -2.93
CA VAL A 325 1.01 14.20 -2.65
C VAL A 325 0.74 13.44 -3.93
N ASN A 326 1.14 12.16 -3.97
CA ASN A 326 0.84 11.21 -5.05
C ASN A 326 1.13 11.78 -6.45
N THR A 327 2.35 12.24 -6.66
CA THR A 327 2.74 12.97 -7.89
C THR A 327 2.61 12.14 -9.18
N GLU A 328 2.59 10.81 -9.06
CA GLU A 328 2.36 9.88 -10.17
C GLU A 328 0.98 9.18 -10.08
N GLY A 329 0.02 9.82 -9.39
CA GLY A 329 -1.31 9.30 -9.14
C GLY A 329 -1.36 8.36 -7.93
N GLY A 330 -2.56 8.16 -7.39
CA GLY A 330 -2.78 7.33 -6.20
C GLY A 330 -3.77 6.19 -6.43
N ALA A 331 -4.29 5.61 -5.36
CA ALA A 331 -5.08 4.38 -5.41
C ALA A 331 -6.43 4.52 -6.12
N ILE A 332 -6.99 5.73 -6.25
CA ILE A 332 -8.21 5.96 -7.05
C ILE A 332 -7.95 5.61 -8.51
N ALA A 333 -6.76 5.93 -9.02
CA ALA A 333 -6.34 5.62 -10.37
C ALA A 333 -5.67 4.26 -10.51
N LEU A 334 -4.71 3.95 -9.62
CA LEU A 334 -3.87 2.75 -9.72
C LEU A 334 -4.52 1.49 -9.13
N GLY A 335 -5.50 1.65 -8.22
CA GLY A 335 -6.09 0.55 -7.48
C GLY A 335 -5.55 0.40 -6.05
N HIS A 336 -6.31 -0.36 -5.24
CA HIS A 336 -6.03 -0.61 -3.82
C HIS A 336 -6.19 -2.08 -3.46
N PRO A 337 -5.26 -2.96 -3.86
CA PRO A 337 -5.22 -4.31 -3.33
C PRO A 337 -4.77 -4.25 -1.88
N LEU A 338 -5.71 -4.40 -0.93
CA LEU A 338 -5.61 -3.99 0.47
C LEU A 338 -4.25 -4.38 1.10
N GLY A 339 -3.95 -5.68 1.14
CA GLY A 339 -2.74 -6.20 1.77
C GLY A 339 -1.43 -5.78 1.08
N ALA A 340 -1.47 -5.43 -0.21
CA ALA A 340 -0.28 -5.07 -1.00
C ALA A 340 0.03 -3.56 -1.01
N SER A 341 -0.98 -2.72 -0.76
CA SER A 341 -0.87 -1.26 -0.97
C SER A 341 0.20 -0.59 -0.12
N GLY A 342 0.42 -1.05 1.10
CA GLY A 342 1.45 -0.48 1.98
C GLY A 342 2.85 -0.59 1.40
N ALA A 343 3.21 -1.73 0.80
CA ALA A 343 4.50 -1.92 0.13
C ALA A 343 4.58 -1.08 -1.15
N ARG A 344 3.46 -0.97 -1.91
CA ARG A 344 3.41 -0.11 -3.10
C ARG A 344 3.75 1.34 -2.75
N ILE A 345 3.05 1.95 -1.77
CA ILE A 345 3.27 3.36 -1.45
C ILE A 345 4.64 3.60 -0.79
N THR A 346 5.13 2.65 0.02
CA THR A 346 6.45 2.77 0.63
C THR A 346 7.56 2.64 -0.40
N GLY A 347 7.46 1.65 -1.30
CA GLY A 347 8.41 1.45 -2.39
C GLY A 347 8.41 2.61 -3.40
N LYS A 348 7.22 3.13 -3.75
CA LYS A 348 7.09 4.31 -4.62
C LYS A 348 7.74 5.55 -3.99
N ALA A 349 7.48 5.80 -2.71
CA ALA A 349 8.12 6.91 -1.99
C ALA A 349 9.67 6.79 -2.00
N ALA A 350 10.21 5.59 -1.79
CA ALA A 350 11.64 5.32 -1.85
C ALA A 350 12.20 5.55 -3.28
N GLN A 351 11.50 5.06 -4.30
CA GLN A 351 11.90 5.23 -5.71
C GLN A 351 11.93 6.72 -6.11
N LEU A 352 10.89 7.47 -5.74
CA LEU A 352 10.83 8.90 -6.02
C LEU A 352 11.91 9.69 -5.28
N LEU A 353 12.26 9.32 -4.04
CA LEU A 353 13.40 9.91 -3.33
C LEU A 353 14.70 9.72 -4.10
N SER A 354 14.96 8.49 -4.54
CA SER A 354 16.17 8.15 -5.30
C SER A 354 16.24 8.93 -6.63
N LYS A 355 15.11 9.01 -7.37
CA LYS A 355 15.05 9.67 -8.69
C LYS A 355 15.12 11.20 -8.60
N ASN A 356 14.45 11.82 -7.65
CA ASN A 356 14.28 13.27 -7.60
C ASN A 356 15.35 13.98 -6.76
N GLY A 357 16.23 13.25 -6.08
CA GLY A 357 17.23 13.83 -5.20
C GLY A 357 16.65 14.55 -3.97
N ALA A 358 15.37 14.31 -3.67
CA ALA A 358 14.70 14.84 -2.49
C ALA A 358 15.25 14.24 -1.19
N LYS A 359 15.04 14.90 -0.03
CA LYS A 359 15.64 14.46 1.22
C LYS A 359 14.76 13.51 2.01
N HIS A 360 13.50 13.85 2.21
CA HIS A 360 12.57 13.06 3.01
C HIS A 360 11.28 12.76 2.26
N ALA A 361 10.74 11.57 2.49
CA ALA A 361 9.43 11.17 2.02
C ALA A 361 8.59 10.57 3.15
N LEU A 362 7.29 10.62 2.96
CA LEU A 362 6.28 9.99 3.80
C LEU A 362 5.48 8.99 2.98
N ALA A 363 5.28 7.78 3.49
CA ALA A 363 4.24 6.86 3.05
C ALA A 363 3.26 6.65 4.20
N THR A 364 1.97 6.89 3.98
CA THR A 364 0.97 6.77 5.04
C THR A 364 -0.38 6.31 4.50
N MET A 365 -1.15 5.60 5.32
CA MET A 365 -2.46 5.11 4.94
C MET A 365 -3.40 4.88 6.12
N CYS A 366 -4.69 4.99 5.85
CA CYS A 366 -5.75 4.56 6.75
C CYS A 366 -5.86 3.03 6.75
N VAL A 367 -6.33 2.50 7.86
CA VAL A 367 -6.43 1.05 8.07
C VAL A 367 -7.78 0.72 8.72
N GLY A 368 -8.45 -0.28 8.20
CA GLY A 368 -9.73 -0.75 8.72
C GLY A 368 -9.74 -0.96 10.23
N GLY A 369 -10.91 -0.81 10.84
CA GLY A 369 -11.07 -0.90 12.29
C GLY A 369 -10.55 0.32 13.07
N GLY A 370 -10.33 1.47 12.40
CA GLY A 370 -9.92 2.71 13.05
C GLY A 370 -8.44 2.75 13.40
N GLN A 371 -7.55 2.66 12.38
CA GLN A 371 -6.12 2.74 12.56
C GLN A 371 -5.46 3.59 11.45
N GLY A 372 -4.22 4.02 11.70
CA GLY A 372 -3.34 4.62 10.72
C GLY A 372 -1.92 4.06 10.85
N ILE A 373 -1.20 4.02 9.74
CA ILE A 373 0.18 3.56 9.67
C ILE A 373 1.00 4.50 8.79
N ALA A 374 2.24 4.79 9.19
CA ALA A 374 3.12 5.72 8.50
C ALA A 374 4.58 5.29 8.56
N THR A 375 5.30 5.54 7.48
CA THR A 375 6.73 5.32 7.31
C THR A 375 7.38 6.60 6.82
N VAL A 376 8.41 7.09 7.51
CA VAL A 376 9.27 8.19 7.06
C VAL A 376 10.54 7.63 6.46
N LEU A 377 10.88 8.11 5.28
CA LEU A 377 12.03 7.70 4.49
C LEU A 377 12.98 8.87 4.31
N GLU A 378 14.27 8.58 4.22
CA GLU A 378 15.33 9.53 3.92
C GLU A 378 16.18 9.01 2.76
N ARG A 379 16.63 9.91 1.89
CA ARG A 379 17.58 9.58 0.83
C ARG A 379 18.93 9.17 1.43
N ILE A 380 19.53 8.13 0.86
CA ILE A 380 20.88 7.67 1.17
C ILE A 380 21.93 8.44 0.37
#